data_54562b72cd1bdade0c39021ba863ec86
#
_entry.id   54562b72cd1bdade0c39021ba863ec86
#
_cell.length_a   1.000
_cell.length_b   1.000
_cell.length_c   1.000
_cell.angle_alpha   90.00
_cell.angle_beta   90.00
_cell.angle_gamma   90.00
#
_symmetry.space_group_name_H-M   'P 1'
#
loop_
_entity.id
_entity.type
_entity.pdbx_description
1 polymer ?
#
loop_
_entity_poly.entity_id
_entity_poly.type
_entity_poly.pdbx_seq_one_letter_code
_entity_poly.pdbx_strand_id
1 'polypeptide(L)'
;MARGKVNLPLVELHPVCVIGAAVVDVIARVPALPQRGGDLALTQQSVTAGGCALNVTLALHRLGVVPVNALPVGQGAWASVIRQKLQQYGVETAIEIPTGDNGWSLAMVEPDGERTFMSVAGVENRWTPELLEELQVAEDSWIYLSGYQLISAAGEILIHWLEKRQIQQRIFVDFGPRLGDISHDHFWRIMALRPVITVNRQEAILLWQKLLQDSENYSHEA
;
A
#
# COMPACT_ATOMS: atom_id res chain seq x y z
N MET A 1 27.63 1.15 16.59
CA MET A 1 26.77 2.16 17.29
C MET A 1 25.56 1.43 17.83
N ALA A 2 25.37 1.39 19.15
CA ALA A 2 24.25 0.72 19.79
C ALA A 2 22.94 1.44 19.43
N ARG A 3 22.02 0.72 18.77
CA ARG A 3 20.67 1.23 18.48
C ARG A 3 19.92 1.31 19.79
N GLY A 4 19.61 2.52 20.26
CA GLY A 4 18.77 2.73 21.42
C GLY A 4 17.40 2.05 21.21
N LYS A 5 17.06 1.12 22.12
CA LYS A 5 15.70 0.60 22.20
C LYS A 5 14.82 1.76 22.63
N VAL A 6 13.88 2.15 21.81
CA VAL A 6 12.79 3.05 22.21
C VAL A 6 11.90 2.23 23.16
N ASN A 7 12.00 2.50 24.46
CA ASN A 7 11.05 1.98 25.41
C ASN A 7 9.75 2.80 25.26
N LEU A 8 8.83 2.28 24.45
CA LEU A 8 7.46 2.78 24.48
C LEU A 8 6.84 2.39 25.81
N PRO A 9 6.03 3.27 26.46
CA PRO A 9 5.29 2.88 27.64
C PRO A 9 4.44 1.65 27.30
N LEU A 10 4.18 0.79 28.29
CA LEU A 10 3.32 -0.38 28.18
C LEU A 10 1.88 0.07 27.83
N VAL A 11 1.66 0.45 26.58
CA VAL A 11 0.35 0.53 25.98
C VAL A 11 0.00 -0.88 25.59
N GLU A 12 -1.20 -1.35 25.87
CA GLU A 12 -1.70 -2.62 25.31
C GLU A 12 -1.54 -2.53 23.79
N LEU A 13 -0.56 -3.26 23.27
CA LEU A 13 -0.29 -3.31 21.84
C LEU A 13 -1.34 -4.21 21.22
N HIS A 14 -2.32 -3.61 20.57
CA HIS A 14 -3.25 -4.39 19.75
C HIS A 14 -2.51 -5.06 18.60
N PRO A 15 -2.91 -6.26 18.21
CA PRO A 15 -2.39 -6.89 17.00
C PRO A 15 -2.60 -6.00 15.77
N VAL A 16 -1.74 -6.13 14.80
CA VAL A 16 -1.80 -5.33 13.56
C VAL A 16 -1.82 -6.27 12.36
N CYS A 17 -2.73 -6.04 11.43
CA CYS A 17 -2.71 -6.64 10.10
C CYS A 17 -2.38 -5.56 9.07
N VAL A 18 -1.41 -5.80 8.21
CA VAL A 18 -1.01 -4.86 7.15
C VAL A 18 -1.44 -5.43 5.81
N ILE A 19 -2.41 -4.77 5.17
CA ILE A 19 -2.95 -5.13 3.86
C ILE A 19 -2.45 -4.13 2.81
N GLY A 20 -1.83 -4.64 1.75
CA GLY A 20 -1.38 -3.80 0.64
C GLY A 20 -0.35 -4.47 -0.25
N ALA A 21 0.39 -3.66 -0.99
CA ALA A 21 1.36 -4.13 -1.96
C ALA A 21 2.79 -4.10 -1.43
N ALA A 22 3.56 -5.12 -1.82
CA ALA A 22 4.99 -5.05 -1.97
C ALA A 22 5.32 -5.05 -3.46
N VAL A 23 6.07 -4.05 -3.91
CA VAL A 23 6.47 -3.86 -5.30
C VAL A 23 7.97 -3.62 -5.40
N VAL A 24 8.51 -3.64 -6.61
CA VAL A 24 9.92 -3.30 -6.82
C VAL A 24 10.04 -1.93 -7.49
N ASP A 25 10.84 -1.07 -6.91
CA ASP A 25 11.21 0.22 -7.47
C ASP A 25 12.55 0.13 -8.18
N VAL A 26 12.54 0.36 -9.48
CA VAL A 26 13.72 0.54 -10.32
C VAL A 26 13.96 2.04 -10.44
N ILE A 27 15.01 2.55 -9.79
CA ILE A 27 15.31 3.97 -9.77
C ILE A 27 16.41 4.24 -10.78
N ALA A 28 16.11 5.08 -11.77
CA ALA A 28 17.03 5.47 -12.83
C ALA A 28 17.22 7.00 -12.82
N ARG A 29 18.47 7.44 -12.85
CA ARG A 29 18.78 8.84 -13.07
C ARG A 29 18.91 9.10 -14.56
N VAL A 30 18.14 10.07 -15.04
CA VAL A 30 18.04 10.45 -16.44
C VAL A 30 18.41 11.92 -16.59
N PRO A 31 19.06 12.35 -17.69
CA PRO A 31 19.33 13.75 -17.96
C PRO A 31 18.06 14.55 -18.30
N ALA A 32 17.06 13.89 -18.87
CA ALA A 32 15.73 14.41 -19.18
C ALA A 32 14.78 13.23 -19.42
N LEU A 33 13.47 13.45 -19.49
CA LEU A 33 12.52 12.43 -19.89
C LEU A 33 12.74 12.00 -21.36
N PRO A 34 12.52 10.71 -21.70
CA PRO A 34 12.64 10.21 -23.07
C PRO A 34 11.67 10.93 -24.00
N GLN A 35 12.14 11.34 -25.15
CA GLN A 35 11.28 11.82 -26.24
C GLN A 35 10.73 10.63 -27.03
N ARG A 36 9.55 10.81 -27.64
CA ARG A 36 8.95 9.77 -28.51
C ARG A 36 9.91 9.35 -29.63
N GLY A 37 10.22 8.07 -29.68
CA GLY A 37 11.14 7.50 -30.69
C GLY A 37 12.62 7.69 -30.34
N GLY A 38 12.95 8.30 -29.21
CA GLY A 38 14.32 8.47 -28.75
C GLY A 38 14.86 7.26 -27.97
N ASP A 39 16.17 7.20 -27.85
CA ASP A 39 16.92 6.29 -26.98
C ASP A 39 17.66 7.12 -25.93
N LEU A 40 17.58 6.72 -24.67
CA LEU A 40 18.15 7.45 -23.56
C LEU A 40 18.97 6.53 -22.65
N ALA A 41 20.25 6.84 -22.51
CA ALA A 41 21.12 6.13 -21.59
C ALA A 41 20.86 6.56 -20.13
N LEU A 42 20.70 5.58 -19.25
CA LEU A 42 20.62 5.81 -17.82
C LEU A 42 21.98 6.10 -17.21
N THR A 43 22.11 7.13 -16.38
CA THR A 43 23.35 7.48 -15.72
C THR A 43 23.60 6.69 -14.44
N GLN A 44 22.52 6.28 -13.76
CA GLN A 44 22.57 5.46 -12.55
C GLN A 44 21.27 4.66 -12.39
N GLN A 45 21.42 3.44 -11.85
CA GLN A 45 20.27 2.56 -11.62
C GLN A 45 20.41 1.89 -10.24
N SER A 46 19.30 1.76 -9.55
CA SER A 46 19.17 0.89 -8.38
C SER A 46 17.85 0.16 -8.41
N VAL A 47 17.80 -1.02 -7.79
CA VAL A 47 16.61 -1.86 -7.66
C VAL A 47 16.38 -2.13 -6.18
N THR A 48 15.19 -1.85 -5.68
CA THR A 48 14.84 -2.07 -4.27
C THR A 48 13.39 -2.48 -4.13
N ALA A 49 13.09 -3.33 -3.16
CA ALA A 49 11.71 -3.58 -2.79
C ALA A 49 11.15 -2.39 -1.99
N GLY A 50 9.94 -1.96 -2.36
CA GLY A 50 9.19 -0.83 -1.82
C GLY A 50 7.69 -1.11 -1.75
N GLY A 51 6.92 -0.05 -1.69
CA GLY A 51 5.47 -0.05 -1.49
C GLY A 51 5.08 0.38 -0.08
N CYS A 52 3.96 1.13 0.03
CA CYS A 52 3.52 1.70 1.32
C CYS A 52 3.34 0.62 2.39
N ALA A 53 2.65 -0.46 2.07
CA ALA A 53 2.38 -1.54 3.02
C ALA A 53 3.67 -2.29 3.44
N LEU A 54 4.60 -2.55 2.52
CA LEU A 54 5.89 -3.12 2.87
C LEU A 54 6.66 -2.19 3.84
N ASN A 55 6.66 -0.88 3.58
CA ASN A 55 7.34 0.08 4.43
C ASN A 55 6.74 0.12 5.84
N VAL A 56 5.40 0.05 5.95
CA VAL A 56 4.70 -0.04 7.25
C VAL A 56 5.06 -1.34 7.98
N THR A 57 5.02 -2.47 7.30
CA THR A 57 5.43 -3.77 7.85
C THR A 57 6.85 -3.72 8.42
N LEU A 58 7.80 -3.21 7.66
CA LEU A 58 9.20 -3.10 8.10
C LEU A 58 9.38 -2.09 9.24
N ALA A 59 8.59 -1.01 9.27
CA ALA A 59 8.61 -0.04 10.36
C ALA A 59 8.07 -0.65 11.65
N LEU A 60 6.95 -1.36 11.61
CA LEU A 60 6.37 -2.07 12.75
C LEU A 60 7.36 -3.10 13.30
N HIS A 61 7.97 -3.90 12.43
CA HIS A 61 8.97 -4.90 12.84
C HIS A 61 10.16 -4.25 13.55
N ARG A 62 10.66 -3.12 13.08
CA ARG A 62 11.73 -2.34 13.74
C ARG A 62 11.34 -1.84 15.13
N LEU A 63 10.07 -1.59 15.35
CA LEU A 63 9.50 -1.19 16.64
C LEU A 63 9.21 -2.39 17.55
N GLY A 64 9.48 -3.62 17.11
CA GLY A 64 9.22 -4.84 17.87
C GLY A 64 7.77 -5.35 17.76
N VAL A 65 6.99 -4.81 16.84
CA VAL A 65 5.63 -5.29 16.54
C VAL A 65 5.69 -6.22 15.34
N VAL A 66 5.17 -7.44 15.47
CA VAL A 66 5.08 -8.43 14.38
C VAL A 66 3.65 -8.41 13.83
N PRO A 67 3.39 -7.76 12.68
CA PRO A 67 2.06 -7.73 12.11
C PRO A 67 1.73 -9.04 11.38
N VAL A 68 0.43 -9.31 11.20
CA VAL A 68 -0.03 -10.20 10.13
C VAL A 68 0.27 -9.49 8.81
N ASN A 69 1.20 -10.05 8.05
CA ASN A 69 1.77 -9.40 6.88
C ASN A 69 1.04 -9.86 5.61
N ALA A 70 -0.11 -9.25 5.32
CA ALA A 70 -0.93 -9.57 4.17
C ALA A 70 -0.45 -8.82 2.91
N LEU A 71 0.77 -9.14 2.48
CA LEU A 71 1.37 -8.66 1.24
C LEU A 71 1.47 -9.82 0.25
N PRO A 72 0.67 -9.87 -0.84
CA PRO A 72 0.77 -10.94 -1.82
C PRO A 72 2.14 -10.93 -2.50
N VAL A 73 2.84 -12.08 -2.42
CA VAL A 73 4.15 -12.26 -3.06
C VAL A 73 4.07 -13.41 -4.05
N GLY A 74 4.43 -13.14 -5.30
CA GLY A 74 4.37 -14.06 -6.42
C GLY A 74 5.62 -14.93 -6.57
N GLN A 75 5.78 -15.45 -7.80
CA GLN A 75 6.95 -16.22 -8.23
C GLN A 75 7.59 -15.49 -9.41
N GLY A 76 8.86 -15.17 -9.32
CA GLY A 76 9.58 -14.50 -10.40
C GLY A 76 10.72 -13.63 -9.92
N ALA A 77 11.26 -12.81 -10.81
CA ALA A 77 12.43 -11.98 -10.54
C ALA A 77 12.13 -10.89 -9.52
N TRP A 78 11.00 -10.20 -9.69
CA TRP A 78 10.59 -9.12 -8.78
C TRP A 78 10.15 -9.66 -7.41
N ALA A 79 9.39 -10.75 -7.38
CA ALA A 79 9.05 -11.45 -6.14
C ALA A 79 10.31 -11.88 -5.38
N SER A 80 11.38 -12.30 -6.07
CA SER A 80 12.65 -12.66 -5.44
C SER A 80 13.31 -11.48 -4.74
N VAL A 81 13.27 -10.28 -5.34
CA VAL A 81 13.78 -9.04 -4.71
C VAL A 81 12.99 -8.72 -3.43
N ILE A 82 11.65 -8.88 -3.47
CA ILE A 82 10.79 -8.65 -2.31
C ILE A 82 11.09 -9.67 -1.20
N ARG A 83 11.18 -10.97 -1.53
CA ARG A 83 11.52 -12.01 -0.55
C ARG A 83 12.87 -11.76 0.09
N GLN A 84 13.88 -11.41 -0.69
CA GLN A 84 15.19 -11.06 -0.14
C GLN A 84 15.10 -9.91 0.85
N LYS A 85 14.29 -8.89 0.55
CA LYS A 85 14.08 -7.77 1.47
C LYS A 85 13.37 -8.21 2.74
N LEU A 86 12.30 -8.97 2.66
CA LEU A 86 11.58 -9.51 3.80
C LEU A 86 12.51 -10.37 4.68
N GLN A 87 13.27 -11.27 4.07
CA GLN A 87 14.21 -12.15 4.76
C GLN A 87 15.32 -11.37 5.51
N GLN A 88 15.83 -10.26 4.94
CA GLN A 88 16.80 -9.39 5.61
C GLN A 88 16.28 -8.81 6.93
N TYR A 89 14.96 -8.71 7.09
CA TYR A 89 14.31 -8.21 8.30
C TYR A 89 13.69 -9.32 9.16
N GLY A 90 13.81 -10.59 8.75
CA GLY A 90 13.17 -11.71 9.44
C GLY A 90 11.64 -11.66 9.37
N VAL A 91 11.10 -11.10 8.30
CA VAL A 91 9.65 -10.94 8.06
C VAL A 91 9.22 -11.96 7.01
N GLU A 92 8.08 -12.61 7.25
CA GLU A 92 7.45 -13.52 6.29
C GLU A 92 6.16 -12.89 5.76
N THR A 93 5.76 -13.22 4.54
CA THR A 93 4.42 -12.88 4.04
C THR A 93 3.41 -13.94 4.47
N ALA A 94 2.18 -13.51 4.74
CA ALA A 94 1.08 -14.43 4.99
C ALA A 94 0.40 -14.91 3.69
N ILE A 95 0.74 -14.30 2.54
CA ILE A 95 0.09 -14.59 1.25
C ILE A 95 1.13 -14.90 0.18
N GLU A 96 1.16 -16.18 -0.23
CA GLU A 96 1.97 -16.65 -1.35
C GLU A 96 1.09 -16.90 -2.57
N ILE A 97 1.43 -16.26 -3.69
CA ILE A 97 0.71 -16.45 -4.97
C ILE A 97 1.54 -17.42 -5.84
N PRO A 98 1.00 -18.60 -6.19
CA PRO A 98 1.80 -19.64 -6.83
C PRO A 98 2.19 -19.34 -8.27
N THR A 99 1.53 -18.39 -8.93
CA THR A 99 1.76 -18.05 -10.34
C THR A 99 1.78 -16.55 -10.59
N GLY A 100 2.75 -16.08 -11.36
CA GLY A 100 2.93 -14.66 -11.71
C GLY A 100 3.94 -13.96 -10.82
N ASP A 101 4.35 -12.78 -11.21
CA ASP A 101 5.35 -11.97 -10.52
C ASP A 101 4.72 -10.74 -9.88
N ASN A 102 5.40 -10.13 -8.92
CA ASN A 102 4.99 -8.85 -8.35
C ASN A 102 5.17 -7.71 -9.35
N GLY A 103 4.40 -6.66 -9.14
CA GLY A 103 4.51 -5.43 -9.88
C GLY A 103 5.82 -4.69 -9.59
N TRP A 104 6.14 -3.77 -10.48
CA TRP A 104 7.33 -2.93 -10.37
C TRP A 104 7.07 -1.53 -10.93
N SER A 105 7.86 -0.57 -10.50
CA SER A 105 7.83 0.78 -11.05
C SER A 105 9.21 1.22 -11.51
N LEU A 106 9.27 1.96 -12.62
CA LEU A 106 10.44 2.72 -13.03
C LEU A 106 10.25 4.16 -12.55
N ALA A 107 11.12 4.58 -11.65
CA ALA A 107 11.22 5.96 -11.20
C ALA A 107 12.36 6.65 -11.94
N MET A 108 12.05 7.49 -12.91
CA MET A 108 13.00 8.34 -13.60
C MET A 108 13.20 9.62 -12.79
N VAL A 109 14.44 9.88 -12.39
CA VAL A 109 14.82 11.03 -11.57
C VAL A 109 15.64 12.00 -12.41
N GLU A 110 15.13 13.19 -12.65
CA GLU A 110 15.78 14.27 -13.39
C GLU A 110 16.77 15.05 -12.51
N PRO A 111 17.67 15.87 -13.09
CA PRO A 111 18.70 16.60 -12.33
C PRO A 111 18.16 17.57 -11.27
N ASP A 112 16.95 18.10 -11.46
CA ASP A 112 16.26 18.97 -10.51
C ASP A 112 15.59 18.21 -9.36
N GLY A 113 15.60 16.86 -9.43
CA GLY A 113 15.01 15.98 -8.42
C GLY A 113 13.56 15.60 -8.70
N GLU A 114 12.95 16.10 -9.78
CA GLU A 114 11.62 15.66 -10.21
C GLU A 114 11.62 14.16 -10.54
N ARG A 115 10.50 13.51 -10.28
CA ARG A 115 10.35 12.07 -10.45
C ARG A 115 9.13 11.76 -11.30
N THR A 116 9.37 11.02 -12.37
CA THR A 116 8.31 10.48 -13.24
C THR A 116 8.28 8.96 -13.10
N PHE A 117 7.09 8.41 -12.89
CA PHE A 117 6.90 6.99 -12.65
C PHE A 117 6.17 6.31 -13.80
N MET A 118 6.63 5.11 -14.14
CA MET A 118 5.91 4.14 -14.97
C MET A 118 5.77 2.84 -14.19
N SER A 119 4.54 2.35 -14.01
CA SER A 119 4.28 1.20 -13.15
C SER A 119 3.61 0.06 -13.92
N VAL A 120 4.01 -1.16 -13.57
CA VAL A 120 3.41 -2.41 -14.03
C VAL A 120 2.83 -3.12 -12.83
N ALA A 121 1.53 -3.38 -12.86
CA ALA A 121 0.84 -4.13 -11.80
C ALA A 121 1.15 -5.63 -11.91
N GLY A 122 1.21 -6.30 -10.78
CA GLY A 122 1.47 -7.72 -10.66
C GLY A 122 0.48 -8.44 -9.73
N VAL A 123 0.96 -9.49 -9.07
CA VAL A 123 0.15 -10.34 -8.20
C VAL A 123 -0.30 -9.64 -6.91
N GLU A 124 0.32 -8.55 -6.51
CA GLU A 124 -0.04 -7.76 -5.32
C GLU A 124 -1.48 -7.23 -5.35
N ASN A 125 -2.11 -7.27 -6.52
CA ASN A 125 -3.52 -6.90 -6.72
C ASN A 125 -4.45 -8.10 -6.91
N ARG A 126 -3.97 -9.32 -6.73
CA ARG A 126 -4.77 -10.56 -6.88
C ARG A 126 -5.36 -10.99 -5.54
N TRP A 127 -6.33 -10.25 -5.08
CA TRP A 127 -7.08 -10.59 -3.87
C TRP A 127 -8.24 -11.53 -4.21
N THR A 128 -8.46 -12.52 -3.35
CA THR A 128 -9.65 -13.37 -3.39
C THR A 128 -10.23 -13.51 -1.97
N PRO A 129 -11.53 -13.83 -1.84
CA PRO A 129 -12.12 -14.07 -0.53
C PRO A 129 -11.38 -15.16 0.26
N GLU A 130 -10.94 -16.23 -0.40
CA GLU A 130 -10.26 -17.36 0.21
C GLU A 130 -8.93 -16.91 0.84
N LEU A 131 -8.13 -16.10 0.12
CA LEU A 131 -6.87 -15.56 0.65
C LEU A 131 -7.08 -14.72 1.90
N LEU A 132 -8.19 -13.98 1.96
CA LEU A 132 -8.51 -13.13 3.11
C LEU A 132 -9.06 -13.94 4.29
N GLU A 133 -9.80 -15.01 4.03
CA GLU A 133 -10.32 -15.92 5.06
C GLU A 133 -9.21 -16.74 5.74
N GLU A 134 -8.12 -17.05 5.03
CA GLU A 134 -6.95 -17.71 5.56
C GLU A 134 -6.11 -16.83 6.51
N LEU A 135 -6.29 -15.51 6.46
CA LEU A 135 -5.55 -14.59 7.33
C LEU A 135 -5.99 -14.75 8.81
N GLN A 136 -5.02 -15.03 9.66
CA GLN A 136 -5.24 -15.14 11.12
C GLN A 136 -5.24 -13.74 11.75
N VAL A 137 -6.32 -12.99 11.54
CA VAL A 137 -6.49 -11.62 12.05
C VAL A 137 -7.37 -11.64 13.28
N ALA A 138 -6.84 -11.26 14.44
CA ALA A 138 -7.59 -11.20 15.70
C ALA A 138 -8.69 -10.11 15.63
N GLU A 139 -9.77 -10.28 16.41
CA GLU A 139 -10.93 -9.37 16.38
C GLU A 139 -10.59 -7.93 16.83
N ASP A 140 -9.61 -7.78 17.72
CA ASP A 140 -9.16 -6.50 18.26
C ASP A 140 -8.00 -5.86 17.46
N SER A 141 -7.66 -6.44 16.30
CA SER A 141 -6.56 -5.97 15.47
C SER A 141 -6.80 -4.58 14.88
N TRP A 142 -5.74 -3.79 14.78
CA TRP A 142 -5.70 -2.70 13.82
C TRP A 142 -5.45 -3.25 12.41
N ILE A 143 -6.19 -2.74 11.43
CA ILE A 143 -5.98 -3.07 10.02
C ILE A 143 -5.44 -1.84 9.32
N TYR A 144 -4.19 -1.90 8.89
CA TYR A 144 -3.66 -0.95 7.93
C TYR A 144 -4.07 -1.34 6.52
N LEU A 145 -4.61 -0.40 5.76
CA LEU A 145 -4.99 -0.58 4.37
C LEU A 145 -4.35 0.51 3.50
N SER A 146 -3.61 0.09 2.49
CA SER A 146 -3.10 0.99 1.47
C SER A 146 -4.19 1.36 0.46
N GLY A 147 -4.40 2.64 0.22
CA GLY A 147 -5.39 3.16 -0.72
C GLY A 147 -5.18 2.72 -2.18
N TYR A 148 -3.97 2.35 -2.54
CA TYR A 148 -3.70 1.76 -3.85
C TYR A 148 -4.52 0.50 -4.12
N GLN A 149 -4.86 -0.26 -3.08
CA GLN A 149 -5.68 -1.47 -3.22
C GLN A 149 -7.16 -1.16 -3.51
N LEU A 150 -7.61 0.04 -3.22
CA LEU A 150 -9.00 0.48 -3.44
C LEU A 150 -9.30 0.91 -4.87
N ILE A 151 -8.27 1.10 -5.70
CA ILE A 151 -8.40 1.62 -7.08
C ILE A 151 -8.90 0.54 -8.05
N SER A 152 -8.50 -0.71 -7.83
CA SER A 152 -8.81 -1.83 -8.72
C SER A 152 -10.08 -2.59 -8.29
N ALA A 153 -10.52 -3.53 -9.14
CA ALA A 153 -11.60 -4.47 -8.78
C ALA A 153 -11.31 -5.29 -7.51
N ALA A 154 -10.03 -5.46 -7.15
CA ALA A 154 -9.62 -6.08 -5.89
C ALA A 154 -10.08 -5.28 -4.66
N GLY A 155 -10.30 -3.97 -4.80
CA GLY A 155 -10.86 -3.12 -3.74
C GLY A 155 -12.21 -3.58 -3.27
N GLU A 156 -13.09 -4.03 -4.18
CA GLU A 156 -14.40 -4.59 -3.84
C GLU A 156 -14.30 -5.77 -2.87
N ILE A 157 -13.38 -6.69 -3.12
CA ILE A 157 -13.16 -7.88 -2.28
C ILE A 157 -12.69 -7.48 -0.89
N LEU A 158 -11.74 -6.54 -0.82
CA LEU A 158 -11.18 -6.04 0.43
C LEU A 158 -12.22 -5.29 1.25
N ILE A 159 -13.00 -4.40 0.62
CA ILE A 159 -14.05 -3.64 1.28
C ILE A 159 -15.12 -4.58 1.84
N HIS A 160 -15.59 -5.54 1.03
CA HIS A 160 -16.58 -6.51 1.48
C HIS A 160 -16.08 -7.35 2.66
N TRP A 161 -14.82 -7.76 2.65
CA TRP A 161 -14.21 -8.47 3.77
C TRP A 161 -14.15 -7.62 5.04
N LEU A 162 -13.81 -6.32 4.92
CA LEU A 162 -13.80 -5.37 6.05
C LEU A 162 -15.21 -5.14 6.60
N GLU A 163 -16.21 -4.96 5.75
CA GLU A 163 -17.61 -4.79 6.12
C GLU A 163 -18.16 -5.98 6.92
N LYS A 164 -17.83 -7.20 6.50
CA LYS A 164 -18.25 -8.43 7.20
C LYS A 164 -17.64 -8.59 8.60
N ARG A 165 -16.45 -8.04 8.83
CA ARG A 165 -15.75 -8.17 10.11
C ARG A 165 -16.31 -7.29 11.22
N GLN A 166 -17.33 -6.49 10.93
CA GLN A 166 -18.03 -5.66 11.89
C GLN A 166 -17.16 -4.97 12.96
N ILE A 167 -16.70 -3.75 12.67
CA ILE A 167 -16.66 -2.59 13.61
C ILE A 167 -15.76 -2.69 14.86
N GLN A 168 -15.35 -3.83 15.34
CA GLN A 168 -14.42 -3.92 16.46
C GLN A 168 -12.98 -3.69 16.02
N GLN A 169 -12.74 -3.81 14.73
CA GLN A 169 -11.42 -3.60 14.16
C GLN A 169 -11.18 -2.14 13.82
N ARG A 170 -10.03 -1.66 14.24
CA ARG A 170 -9.60 -0.30 13.97
C ARG A 170 -8.96 -0.29 12.59
N ILE A 171 -9.55 0.43 11.64
CA ILE A 171 -9.04 0.56 10.29
C ILE A 171 -8.23 1.83 10.17
N PHE A 172 -7.01 1.72 9.67
CA PHE A 172 -6.11 2.82 9.36
C PHE A 172 -5.87 2.84 7.85
N VAL A 173 -6.32 3.87 7.16
CA VAL A 173 -6.20 3.99 5.70
C VAL A 173 -5.17 5.06 5.34
N ASP A 174 -4.19 4.66 4.55
CA ASP A 174 -3.27 5.55 3.84
C ASP A 174 -3.72 5.63 2.38
N PHE A 175 -4.46 6.69 2.04
CA PHE A 175 -5.03 6.83 0.70
C PHE A 175 -3.97 6.99 -0.39
N GLY A 176 -2.87 7.68 -0.08
CA GLY A 176 -1.80 7.93 -1.02
C GLY A 176 -2.16 8.91 -2.16
N PRO A 177 -1.24 9.16 -3.08
CA PRO A 177 -1.39 10.20 -4.11
C PRO A 177 -2.46 9.89 -5.17
N ARG A 178 -2.94 8.64 -5.23
CA ARG A 178 -3.97 8.20 -6.17
C ARG A 178 -5.39 8.19 -5.59
N LEU A 179 -5.63 8.94 -4.50
CA LEU A 179 -6.95 9.09 -3.89
C LEU A 179 -8.03 9.48 -4.92
N GLY A 180 -7.70 10.32 -5.89
CA GLY A 180 -8.62 10.73 -6.96
C GLY A 180 -9.10 9.58 -7.87
N ASP A 181 -8.31 8.49 -7.97
CA ASP A 181 -8.61 7.35 -8.81
C ASP A 181 -9.51 6.31 -8.12
N ILE A 182 -9.73 6.44 -6.81
CA ILE A 182 -10.63 5.57 -6.06
C ILE A 182 -12.07 5.88 -6.47
N SER A 183 -12.83 4.86 -6.87
CA SER A 183 -14.24 5.04 -7.25
C SER A 183 -15.04 5.68 -6.12
N HIS A 184 -16.14 6.36 -6.48
CA HIS A 184 -17.05 6.96 -5.51
C HIS A 184 -17.60 5.91 -4.53
N ASP A 185 -18.03 4.77 -5.02
CA ASP A 185 -18.55 3.67 -4.21
C ASP A 185 -17.50 3.16 -3.21
N HIS A 186 -16.31 2.78 -3.68
CA HIS A 186 -15.24 2.30 -2.81
C HIS A 186 -14.86 3.33 -1.74
N PHE A 187 -14.79 4.61 -2.11
CA PHE A 187 -14.45 5.68 -1.19
C PHE A 187 -15.46 5.77 -0.05
N TRP A 188 -16.76 5.86 -0.37
CA TRP A 188 -17.78 6.04 0.66
C TRP A 188 -18.01 4.80 1.51
N ARG A 189 -17.88 3.61 0.95
CA ARG A 189 -17.95 2.37 1.74
C ARG A 189 -16.82 2.28 2.75
N ILE A 190 -15.58 2.64 2.37
CA ILE A 190 -14.47 2.73 3.33
C ILE A 190 -14.73 3.81 4.38
N MET A 191 -15.21 4.99 3.98
CA MET A 191 -15.52 6.09 4.92
C MET A 191 -16.63 5.69 5.90
N ALA A 192 -17.60 4.89 5.49
CA ALA A 192 -18.66 4.36 6.36
C ALA A 192 -18.12 3.46 7.48
N LEU A 193 -16.97 2.82 7.29
CA LEU A 193 -16.27 2.05 8.32
C LEU A 193 -15.52 2.92 9.35
N ARG A 194 -15.58 4.24 9.22
CA ARG A 194 -14.97 5.23 10.13
C ARG A 194 -13.47 5.01 10.37
N PRO A 195 -12.67 4.95 9.31
CA PRO A 195 -11.23 4.72 9.44
C PRO A 195 -10.52 5.90 10.09
N VAL A 196 -9.37 5.63 10.70
CA VAL A 196 -8.33 6.64 10.89
C VAL A 196 -7.65 6.84 9.55
N ILE A 197 -7.49 8.09 9.12
CA ILE A 197 -6.97 8.45 7.81
C ILE A 197 -5.62 9.14 7.97
N THR A 198 -4.64 8.74 7.15
CA THR A 198 -3.40 9.50 6.97
C THR A 198 -3.37 10.07 5.57
N VAL A 199 -3.01 11.32 5.47
CA VAL A 199 -2.86 12.06 4.21
C VAL A 199 -1.77 13.11 4.34
N ASN A 200 -1.01 13.32 3.29
CA ASN A 200 -0.14 14.47 3.17
C ASN A 200 -0.95 15.72 2.76
N ARG A 201 -0.26 16.88 2.63
CA ARG A 201 -0.93 18.16 2.29
C ARG A 201 -1.68 18.10 0.96
N GLN A 202 -1.11 17.48 -0.06
CA GLN A 202 -1.72 17.39 -1.40
C GLN A 202 -2.92 16.44 -1.39
N GLU A 203 -2.77 15.32 -0.73
CA GLU A 203 -3.84 14.33 -0.54
C GLU A 203 -5.00 14.91 0.30
N ALA A 204 -4.70 15.75 1.30
CA ALA A 204 -5.73 16.44 2.08
C ALA A 204 -6.58 17.38 1.20
N ILE A 205 -5.98 18.05 0.23
CA ILE A 205 -6.70 18.89 -0.74
C ILE A 205 -7.61 18.01 -1.62
N LEU A 206 -7.09 16.89 -2.14
CA LEU A 206 -7.88 15.95 -2.94
C LEU A 206 -9.03 15.35 -2.13
N LEU A 207 -8.78 14.98 -0.88
CA LEU A 207 -9.80 14.47 0.03
C LEU A 207 -10.91 15.49 0.25
N TRP A 208 -10.54 16.74 0.53
CA TRP A 208 -11.49 17.83 0.70
C TRP A 208 -12.34 18.07 -0.55
N GLN A 209 -11.73 18.09 -1.73
CA GLN A 209 -12.45 18.22 -3.00
C GLN A 209 -13.46 17.09 -3.21
N LYS A 210 -13.05 15.85 -2.91
CA LYS A 210 -13.91 14.68 -3.04
C LYS A 210 -15.11 14.73 -2.09
N LEU A 211 -14.92 15.17 -0.85
CA LEU A 211 -15.98 15.37 0.13
C LEU A 211 -16.95 16.49 -0.26
N LEU A 212 -16.47 17.59 -0.86
CA LEU A 212 -17.32 18.71 -1.30
C LEU A 212 -18.19 18.36 -2.49
N GLN A 213 -17.65 17.67 -3.51
CA GLN A 213 -18.40 17.26 -4.69
C GLN A 213 -19.67 16.45 -4.32
N ASP A 214 -19.58 15.69 -3.25
CA ASP A 214 -20.71 14.86 -2.81
C ASP A 214 -21.69 15.64 -1.94
N SER A 215 -21.26 16.67 -1.21
CA SER A 215 -22.19 17.54 -0.46
C SER A 215 -23.09 18.37 -1.38
N GLU A 216 -22.63 18.74 -2.57
CA GLU A 216 -23.43 19.44 -3.58
C GLU A 216 -24.48 18.54 -4.21
N ASN A 217 -24.17 17.27 -4.44
CA ASN A 217 -25.12 16.30 -4.96
C ASN A 217 -26.28 16.00 -3.98
N TYR A 218 -26.02 15.96 -2.68
CA TYR A 218 -27.05 15.80 -1.65
C TYR A 218 -27.96 17.02 -1.47
N SER A 219 -27.49 18.22 -1.80
CA SER A 219 -28.31 19.45 -1.69
C SER A 219 -29.26 19.64 -2.86
N HIS A 220 -29.16 18.90 -3.94
CA HIS A 220 -30.04 18.94 -5.11
C HIS A 220 -31.16 17.88 -5.09
N GLU A 221 -31.09 16.90 -4.18
CA GLU A 221 -32.12 15.85 -4.02
C GLU A 221 -33.04 16.07 -2.81
N ALA A 222 -32.88 17.16 -2.07
CA ALA A 222 -33.72 17.56 -0.93
C ALA A 222 -34.59 18.78 -1.30
#